data_ee40a3c2f749c4e36a3346b388797c1a
#
_entry.id   ee40a3c2f749c4e36a3346b388797c1a
#
_cell.length_a   1.000
_cell.length_b   1.000
_cell.length_c   1.000
_cell.angle_alpha   90.00
_cell.angle_beta   90.00
_cell.angle_gamma   90.00
#
_symmetry.space_group_name_H-M   'P 1'
#
loop_
_entity.id
_entity.type
_entity.pdbx_description
1 polymer ?
#
loop_
_entity_poly.entity_id
_entity_poly.type
_entity_poly.pdbx_seq_one_letter_code
_entity_poly.pdbx_strand_id
1 'polypeptide(L)'
;MTFYDFEAKKINGETVSMQQFKGKTVLVVNTASKCGLTPQYEGLEKMYEKYKDNGLVILGFPCNQFAHQEPGSSTEISEFCVVNYGVTFPMFEKVDVNGENAHPIFKYLKSQLKGGLFGNKIKWNFTKFVIDKNGHPVKRFAPTVTPEKIEKYIEKIV
;
A
#
# COMPACT_ATOMS: atom_id res chain seq x y z
N MET A 1 11.00 6.60 16.11
CA MET A 1 10.90 6.41 14.65
C MET A 1 9.44 6.40 14.23
N THR A 2 9.13 7.10 13.16
CA THR A 2 7.78 7.12 12.59
C THR A 2 7.87 6.80 11.10
N PHE A 3 6.70 6.64 10.48
CA PHE A 3 6.61 6.44 9.03
C PHE A 3 7.30 7.56 8.23
N TYR A 4 7.34 8.76 8.77
CA TYR A 4 7.92 9.92 8.09
C TYR A 4 9.44 9.88 7.97
N ASP A 5 10.12 8.97 8.66
CA ASP A 5 11.57 8.82 8.58
C ASP A 5 12.04 8.05 7.34
N PHE A 6 11.11 7.60 6.51
CA PHE A 6 11.40 6.79 5.34
C PHE A 6 11.23 7.56 4.03
N GLU A 7 11.85 7.04 2.98
CA GLU A 7 11.67 7.51 1.62
C GLU A 7 11.46 6.30 0.69
N ALA A 8 10.89 6.55 -0.47
CA ALA A 8 10.66 5.51 -1.46
C ALA A 8 10.66 6.10 -2.87
N LYS A 9 10.92 5.26 -3.85
CA LYS A 9 10.98 5.66 -5.25
C LYS A 9 9.63 5.40 -5.91
N LYS A 10 9.04 6.45 -6.44
CA LYS A 10 7.78 6.35 -7.19
C LYS A 10 8.00 5.58 -8.49
N ILE A 11 6.91 5.08 -9.07
CA ILE A 11 6.96 4.29 -10.29
C ILE A 11 7.54 5.07 -11.48
N ASN A 12 7.51 6.39 -11.43
CA ASN A 12 8.11 7.27 -12.44
C ASN A 12 9.61 7.53 -12.19
N GLY A 13 10.21 6.94 -11.17
CA GLY A 13 11.63 7.08 -10.83
C GLY A 13 11.95 8.19 -9.83
N GLU A 14 10.98 9.02 -9.45
CA GLU A 14 11.19 10.11 -8.50
C GLU A 14 11.25 9.57 -7.07
N THR A 15 12.31 9.91 -6.32
CA THR A 15 12.41 9.57 -4.89
C THR A 15 11.67 10.62 -4.07
N VAL A 16 10.78 10.16 -3.20
CA VAL A 16 9.98 11.04 -2.34
C VAL A 16 10.13 10.64 -0.88
N SER A 17 10.14 11.65 0.00
CA SER A 17 10.11 11.44 1.44
C SER A 17 8.68 11.23 1.91
N MET A 18 8.49 10.31 2.85
CA MET A 18 7.16 10.10 3.45
C MET A 18 6.73 11.32 4.30
N GLN A 19 7.63 12.25 4.57
CA GLN A 19 7.28 13.51 5.25
C GLN A 19 6.24 14.33 4.48
N GLN A 20 6.16 14.18 3.16
CA GLN A 20 5.15 14.91 2.37
C GLN A 20 3.72 14.51 2.73
N PHE A 21 3.54 13.40 3.43
CA PHE A 21 2.23 12.90 3.86
C PHE A 21 1.90 13.23 5.31
N LYS A 22 2.68 14.09 5.97
CA LYS A 22 2.40 14.51 7.35
C LYS A 22 0.99 15.09 7.46
N GLY A 23 0.29 14.72 8.53
CA GLY A 23 -1.07 15.18 8.78
C GLY A 23 -2.13 14.42 8.00
N LYS A 24 -1.74 13.46 7.16
CA LYS A 24 -2.68 12.64 6.39
C LYS A 24 -2.80 11.24 6.98
N THR A 25 -3.96 10.62 6.77
CA THR A 25 -4.13 9.20 7.03
C THR A 25 -3.62 8.45 5.81
N VAL A 26 -2.68 7.53 6.01
CA VAL A 26 -2.02 6.82 4.91
C VAL A 26 -2.39 5.35 4.94
N LEU A 27 -2.79 4.82 3.79
CA LEU A 27 -3.01 3.39 3.59
C LEU A 27 -1.92 2.87 2.67
N VAL A 28 -1.05 2.00 3.19
CA VAL A 28 0.00 1.35 2.39
C VAL A 28 -0.49 -0.04 2.00
N VAL A 29 -0.38 -0.38 0.72
CA VAL A 29 -0.82 -1.67 0.20
C VAL A 29 0.21 -2.24 -0.77
N ASN A 30 0.54 -3.53 -0.63
CA ASN A 30 1.37 -4.21 -1.63
C ASN A 30 0.46 -4.79 -2.70
N THR A 31 0.81 -4.55 -3.97
CA THR A 31 -0.09 -4.78 -5.10
C THR A 31 0.48 -5.74 -6.13
N ALA A 32 -0.40 -6.25 -7.00
CA ALA A 32 -0.02 -7.09 -8.12
C ALA A 32 -1.04 -6.97 -9.26
N SER A 33 -0.58 -7.19 -10.49
CA SER A 33 -1.41 -7.05 -11.69
C SER A 33 -2.05 -8.38 -12.14
N LYS A 34 -1.59 -9.52 -11.62
CA LYS A 34 -2.03 -10.85 -12.07
C LYS A 34 -2.55 -11.72 -10.92
N CYS A 35 -3.07 -11.12 -9.88
CA CYS A 35 -3.61 -11.81 -8.71
C CYS A 35 -5.13 -11.89 -8.78
N GLY A 36 -5.72 -12.92 -8.18
CA GLY A 36 -7.18 -12.99 -8.03
C GLY A 36 -7.76 -11.82 -7.25
N LEU A 37 -6.95 -11.15 -6.43
CA LEU A 37 -7.36 -9.98 -5.65
C LEU A 37 -7.10 -8.65 -6.37
N THR A 38 -6.50 -8.68 -7.57
CA THR A 38 -6.20 -7.47 -8.35
C THR A 38 -7.41 -6.55 -8.56
N PRO A 39 -8.65 -7.05 -8.71
CA PRO A 39 -9.83 -6.19 -8.79
C PRO A 39 -10.04 -5.27 -7.58
N GLN A 40 -9.36 -5.50 -6.47
CA GLN A 40 -9.41 -4.57 -5.33
C GLN A 40 -8.88 -3.17 -5.67
N TYR A 41 -8.10 -3.02 -6.73
CA TYR A 41 -7.71 -1.70 -7.23
C TYR A 41 -8.92 -0.78 -7.43
N GLU A 42 -10.02 -1.33 -7.95
CA GLU A 42 -11.23 -0.54 -8.20
C GLU A 42 -11.79 0.07 -6.90
N GLY A 43 -11.92 -0.74 -5.86
CA GLY A 43 -12.42 -0.29 -4.58
C GLY A 43 -11.44 0.65 -3.87
N LEU A 44 -10.14 0.40 -4.02
CA LEU A 44 -9.10 1.29 -3.47
C LEU A 44 -9.18 2.67 -4.12
N GLU A 45 -9.31 2.74 -5.43
CA GLU A 45 -9.42 4.02 -6.14
C GLU A 45 -10.69 4.77 -5.76
N LYS A 46 -11.82 4.08 -5.65
CA LYS A 46 -13.08 4.69 -5.21
C LYS A 46 -12.94 5.30 -3.80
N MET A 47 -12.32 4.57 -2.89
CA MET A 47 -12.08 5.06 -1.53
C MET A 47 -11.14 6.26 -1.54
N TYR A 48 -10.09 6.21 -2.34
CA TYR A 48 -9.16 7.33 -2.48
C TYR A 48 -9.86 8.57 -3.00
N GLU A 49 -10.63 8.47 -4.06
CA GLU A 49 -11.36 9.61 -4.63
C GLU A 49 -12.35 10.20 -3.63
N LYS A 50 -12.99 9.35 -2.83
CA LYS A 50 -13.98 9.78 -1.85
C LYS A 50 -13.37 10.56 -0.68
N TYR A 51 -12.18 10.14 -0.22
CA TYR A 51 -11.60 10.67 1.02
C TYR A 51 -10.30 11.48 0.84
N LYS A 52 -9.78 11.61 -0.37
CA LYS A 52 -8.51 12.35 -0.59
C LYS A 52 -8.59 13.80 -0.10
N ASP A 53 -9.73 14.45 -0.28
CA ASP A 53 -9.93 15.83 0.18
C ASP A 53 -10.10 15.91 1.70
N ASN A 54 -10.37 14.78 2.34
CA ASN A 54 -10.44 14.67 3.80
C ASN A 54 -9.09 14.21 4.41
N GLY A 55 -8.05 14.08 3.59
CA GLY A 55 -6.72 13.75 4.05
C GLY A 55 -6.30 12.29 3.91
N LEU A 56 -7.03 11.46 3.16
CA LEU A 56 -6.60 10.10 2.88
C LEU A 56 -5.59 10.07 1.73
N VAL A 57 -4.51 9.31 1.91
CA VAL A 57 -3.57 8.95 0.83
C VAL A 57 -3.45 7.44 0.79
N ILE A 58 -3.46 6.86 -0.41
CA ILE A 58 -3.17 5.45 -0.62
C ILE A 58 -1.85 5.35 -1.36
N LEU A 59 -0.95 4.49 -0.87
CA LEU A 59 0.36 4.26 -1.48
C LEU A 59 0.44 2.80 -1.92
N GLY A 60 0.51 2.57 -3.24
CA GLY A 60 0.60 1.23 -3.81
C GLY A 60 2.03 0.82 -4.09
N PHE A 61 2.46 -0.31 -3.56
CA PHE A 61 3.80 -0.87 -3.74
C PHE A 61 3.70 -2.21 -4.47
N PRO A 62 3.96 -2.26 -5.77
CA PRO A 62 3.96 -3.53 -6.51
C PRO A 62 5.01 -4.49 -5.93
N CYS A 63 4.66 -5.77 -5.85
CA CYS A 63 5.54 -6.80 -5.30
C CYS A 63 5.39 -8.09 -6.10
N ASN A 64 6.52 -8.72 -6.45
CA ASN A 64 6.53 -9.95 -7.25
C ASN A 64 6.82 -11.22 -6.41
N GLN A 65 6.81 -11.12 -5.09
CA GLN A 65 7.16 -12.24 -4.20
C GLN A 65 6.07 -13.29 -4.03
N PHE A 66 4.86 -13.03 -4.48
CA PHE A 66 3.72 -13.92 -4.28
C PHE A 66 3.30 -14.56 -5.62
N ALA A 67 3.79 -15.77 -5.86
CA ALA A 67 3.53 -16.55 -7.07
C ALA A 67 3.89 -15.79 -8.36
N HIS A 68 4.85 -14.86 -8.30
CA HIS A 68 5.29 -14.05 -9.43
C HIS A 68 4.14 -13.35 -10.15
N GLN A 69 3.19 -12.80 -9.39
CA GLN A 69 1.98 -12.17 -9.93
C GLN A 69 2.17 -10.69 -10.28
N GLU A 70 3.39 -10.17 -10.22
CA GLU A 70 3.75 -8.82 -10.67
C GLU A 70 5.06 -8.85 -11.45
N PRO A 71 5.13 -9.57 -12.60
CA PRO A 71 6.39 -9.73 -13.34
C PRO A 71 6.75 -8.54 -14.23
N GLY A 72 5.82 -7.61 -14.46
CA GLY A 72 6.02 -6.52 -15.40
C GLY A 72 7.03 -5.46 -14.96
N SER A 73 7.44 -4.62 -15.91
CA SER A 73 8.27 -3.44 -15.65
C SER A 73 7.43 -2.33 -15.01
N SER A 74 8.10 -1.28 -14.52
CA SER A 74 7.41 -0.10 -13.98
C SER A 74 6.45 0.51 -15.00
N THR A 75 6.85 0.61 -16.28
CA THR A 75 6.00 1.13 -17.34
C THR A 75 4.76 0.26 -17.53
N GLU A 76 4.94 -1.06 -17.62
CA GLU A 76 3.83 -2.00 -17.78
C GLU A 76 2.85 -1.97 -16.61
N ILE A 77 3.37 -1.89 -15.37
CA ILE A 77 2.53 -1.80 -14.18
C ILE A 77 1.74 -0.50 -14.16
N SER A 78 2.41 0.62 -14.46
CA SER A 78 1.77 1.93 -14.51
C SER A 78 0.64 1.96 -15.53
N GLU A 79 0.89 1.47 -16.74
CA GLU A 79 -0.12 1.39 -17.80
C GLU A 79 -1.29 0.49 -17.41
N PHE A 80 -0.99 -0.67 -16.81
CA PHE A 80 -2.02 -1.60 -16.36
C PHE A 80 -2.97 -0.92 -15.35
N CYS A 81 -2.41 -0.22 -14.36
CA CYS A 81 -3.21 0.44 -13.32
C CYS A 81 -4.11 1.52 -13.91
N VAL A 82 -3.59 2.35 -14.82
CA VAL A 82 -4.37 3.44 -15.43
C VAL A 82 -5.44 2.87 -16.36
N VAL A 83 -5.06 1.98 -17.28
CA VAL A 83 -5.96 1.48 -18.33
C VAL A 83 -7.09 0.63 -17.75
N ASN A 84 -6.78 -0.24 -16.79
CA ASN A 84 -7.75 -1.20 -16.28
C ASN A 84 -8.56 -0.70 -15.08
N TYR A 85 -8.00 0.20 -14.25
CA TYR A 85 -8.64 0.61 -13.00
C TYR A 85 -8.65 2.11 -12.77
N GLY A 86 -8.07 2.91 -13.67
CA GLY A 86 -8.03 4.36 -13.53
C GLY A 86 -7.35 4.84 -12.26
N VAL A 87 -6.31 4.12 -11.78
CA VAL A 87 -5.64 4.43 -10.52
C VAL A 87 -5.01 5.82 -10.57
N THR A 88 -5.34 6.66 -9.58
CA THR A 88 -4.77 8.01 -9.44
C THR A 88 -3.98 8.19 -8.15
N PHE A 89 -4.07 7.26 -7.19
CA PHE A 89 -3.23 7.33 -6.00
C PHE A 89 -1.77 6.99 -6.34
N PRO A 90 -0.81 7.48 -5.52
CA PRO A 90 0.61 7.26 -5.82
C PRO A 90 1.00 5.78 -5.88
N MET A 91 1.67 5.40 -6.96
CA MET A 91 2.25 4.08 -7.14
C MET A 91 3.78 4.19 -7.05
N PHE A 92 4.40 3.16 -6.51
CA PHE A 92 5.85 3.11 -6.30
C PHE A 92 6.50 2.02 -7.15
N GLU A 93 7.83 2.03 -7.23
CA GLU A 93 8.55 0.96 -7.91
C GLU A 93 8.34 -0.37 -7.19
N LYS A 94 8.46 -1.45 -7.95
CA LYS A 94 8.35 -2.81 -7.41
C LYS A 94 9.37 -3.02 -6.29
N VAL A 95 8.92 -3.58 -5.17
CA VAL A 95 9.76 -3.83 -4.00
C VAL A 95 9.51 -5.24 -3.46
N ASP A 96 10.47 -5.73 -2.66
CA ASP A 96 10.23 -6.88 -1.81
C ASP A 96 9.60 -6.40 -0.50
N VAL A 97 8.72 -7.20 0.06
CA VAL A 97 8.04 -6.89 1.33
C VAL A 97 8.42 -7.87 2.44
N ASN A 98 9.01 -9.01 2.07
CA ASN A 98 9.50 -10.03 2.99
C ASN A 98 10.98 -10.34 2.72
N GLY A 99 11.66 -10.86 3.73
CA GLY A 99 13.03 -11.30 3.61
C GLY A 99 14.05 -10.19 3.83
N GLU A 100 15.31 -10.53 3.61
CA GLU A 100 16.45 -9.65 3.88
C GLU A 100 16.41 -8.37 3.03
N ASN A 101 15.92 -8.47 1.80
CA ASN A 101 15.89 -7.36 0.85
C ASN A 101 14.57 -6.58 0.88
N ALA A 102 13.72 -6.82 1.86
CA ALA A 102 12.46 -6.09 1.98
C ALA A 102 12.72 -4.59 2.12
N HIS A 103 11.87 -3.80 1.48
CA HIS A 103 11.96 -2.34 1.58
C HIS A 103 11.86 -1.90 3.05
N PRO A 104 12.67 -0.92 3.48
CA PRO A 104 12.66 -0.46 4.88
C PRO A 104 11.28 -0.10 5.43
N ILE A 105 10.41 0.48 4.60
CA ILE A 105 9.03 0.78 5.00
C ILE A 105 8.30 -0.48 5.44
N PHE A 106 8.42 -1.59 4.68
CA PHE A 106 7.74 -2.83 5.02
C PHE A 106 8.37 -3.53 6.22
N LYS A 107 9.70 -3.44 6.38
CA LYS A 107 10.35 -3.94 7.59
C LYS A 107 9.81 -3.23 8.82
N TYR A 108 9.67 -1.90 8.73
CA TYR A 108 9.13 -1.08 9.81
C TYR A 108 7.65 -1.43 10.10
N LEU A 109 6.81 -1.47 9.08
CA LEU A 109 5.38 -1.76 9.24
C LEU A 109 5.16 -3.14 9.88
N LYS A 110 5.91 -4.15 9.44
CA LYS A 110 5.81 -5.50 10.01
C LYS A 110 6.29 -5.55 11.46
N SER A 111 7.26 -4.72 11.83
CA SER A 111 7.76 -4.66 13.21
C SER A 111 6.73 -4.02 14.16
N GLN A 112 5.89 -3.15 13.64
CA GLN A 112 4.89 -2.43 14.42
C GLN A 112 3.55 -3.16 14.49
N LEU A 113 3.16 -3.87 13.42
CA LEU A 113 1.86 -4.51 13.31
C LEU A 113 2.00 -5.95 12.83
N LYS A 114 1.63 -6.90 13.68
CA LYS A 114 1.72 -8.32 13.39
C LYS A 114 0.51 -8.81 12.58
N GLY A 115 0.72 -9.83 11.76
CA GLY A 115 -0.31 -10.42 10.90
C GLY A 115 -1.12 -11.54 11.54
N GLY A 116 -1.23 -11.60 12.86
CA GLY A 116 -1.97 -12.63 13.58
C GLY A 116 -1.07 -13.70 14.20
N LEU A 117 -1.61 -14.93 14.37
CA LEU A 117 -0.95 -16.01 15.09
C LEU A 117 0.36 -16.50 14.46
N PHE A 118 0.55 -16.30 13.17
CA PHE A 118 1.71 -16.83 12.44
C PHE A 118 2.81 -15.80 12.22
N GLY A 119 2.84 -14.74 13.03
CA GLY A 119 3.89 -13.75 13.00
C GLY A 119 3.58 -12.54 12.12
N ASN A 120 4.65 -11.80 11.77
CA ASN A 120 4.51 -10.50 11.10
C ASN A 120 4.72 -10.55 9.59
N LYS A 121 5.14 -11.67 9.03
CA LYS A 121 5.37 -11.82 7.60
C LYS A 121 4.12 -11.45 6.79
N ILE A 122 4.31 -10.77 5.65
CA ILE A 122 3.23 -10.51 4.71
C ILE A 122 2.98 -11.79 3.92
N LYS A 123 1.73 -12.25 3.89
CA LYS A 123 1.39 -13.59 3.39
C LYS A 123 0.94 -13.61 1.94
N TRP A 124 0.44 -12.47 1.43
CA TRP A 124 -0.05 -12.39 0.05
C TRP A 124 -0.17 -10.94 -0.41
N ASN A 125 -0.47 -10.76 -1.70
CA ASN A 125 -0.75 -9.46 -2.29
C ASN A 125 -1.98 -8.80 -1.63
N PHE A 126 -2.03 -7.49 -1.66
CA PHE A 126 -3.13 -6.68 -1.13
C PHE A 126 -3.31 -6.78 0.39
N THR A 127 -2.20 -6.94 1.11
CA THR A 127 -2.13 -6.67 2.55
C THR A 127 -2.10 -5.16 2.74
N LYS A 128 -2.82 -4.64 3.72
CA LYS A 128 -2.96 -3.19 3.94
C LYS A 128 -2.51 -2.81 5.33
N PHE A 129 -1.84 -1.65 5.41
CA PHE A 129 -1.42 -1.06 6.68
C PHE A 129 -1.94 0.37 6.75
N VAL A 130 -2.55 0.74 7.88
CA VAL A 130 -3.03 2.11 8.12
C VAL A 130 -2.05 2.83 9.02
N ILE A 131 -1.65 4.03 8.60
CA ILE A 131 -0.79 4.92 9.37
C ILE A 131 -1.63 6.16 9.74
N ASP A 132 -1.62 6.55 11.01
CA ASP A 132 -2.41 7.69 11.47
C ASP A 132 -1.77 9.03 11.07
N LYS A 133 -2.42 10.12 11.42
CA LYS A 133 -2.00 11.48 11.07
C LYS A 133 -0.69 11.90 11.74
N ASN A 134 -0.22 11.12 12.71
CA ASN A 134 1.04 11.38 13.43
C ASN A 134 2.18 10.45 12.94
N GLY A 135 1.94 9.64 11.91
CA GLY A 135 2.94 8.76 11.34
C GLY A 135 3.11 7.43 12.05
N HIS A 136 2.14 7.04 12.88
CA HIS A 136 2.19 5.77 13.60
C HIS A 136 1.33 4.71 12.92
N PRO A 137 1.88 3.51 12.63
CA PRO A 137 1.08 2.41 12.14
C PRO A 137 0.08 1.95 13.21
N VAL A 138 -1.21 1.90 12.86
CA VAL A 138 -2.27 1.65 13.84
C VAL A 138 -3.14 0.43 13.52
N LYS A 139 -3.15 -0.03 12.25
CA LYS A 139 -4.01 -1.15 11.87
C LYS A 139 -3.43 -1.87 10.66
N ARG A 140 -3.55 -3.20 10.66
CA ARG A 140 -3.18 -4.05 9.53
C ARG A 140 -4.39 -4.88 9.11
N PHE A 141 -4.65 -4.95 7.81
CA PHE A 141 -5.74 -5.75 7.24
C PHE A 141 -5.18 -6.86 6.36
N ALA A 142 -5.75 -8.05 6.48
CA ALA A 142 -5.38 -9.21 5.68
C ALA A 142 -5.73 -8.99 4.19
N PRO A 143 -5.10 -9.74 3.27
CA PRO A 143 -5.34 -9.59 1.83
C PRO A 143 -6.79 -9.64 1.41
N THR A 144 -7.58 -10.53 2.01
CA THR A 144 -8.98 -10.74 1.64
C THR A 144 -9.94 -9.70 2.20
N VAL A 145 -9.48 -8.82 3.08
CA VAL A 145 -10.33 -7.74 3.59
C VAL A 145 -10.50 -6.70 2.49
N THR A 146 -11.72 -6.52 2.03
CA THR A 146 -12.03 -5.68 0.89
C THR A 146 -11.91 -4.18 1.21
N PRO A 147 -11.66 -3.34 0.18
CA PRO A 147 -11.68 -1.88 0.39
C PRO A 147 -12.96 -1.37 1.03
N GLU A 148 -14.10 -1.96 0.69
CA GLU A 148 -15.39 -1.58 1.25
C GLU A 148 -15.45 -1.80 2.76
N LYS A 149 -14.83 -2.87 3.26
CA LYS A 149 -14.74 -3.12 4.70
C LYS A 149 -13.75 -2.18 5.38
N ILE A 150 -12.64 -1.88 4.71
CA ILE A 150 -11.62 -0.96 5.22
C ILE A 150 -12.19 0.45 5.31
N GLU A 151 -13.03 0.84 4.37
CA GLU A 151 -13.64 2.17 4.34
C GLU A 151 -14.37 2.51 5.65
N LYS A 152 -15.01 1.53 6.27
CA LYS A 152 -15.69 1.74 7.56
C LYS A 152 -14.73 2.17 8.67
N TYR A 153 -13.50 1.66 8.62
CA TYR A 153 -12.45 2.05 9.55
C TYR A 153 -11.90 3.43 9.18
N ILE A 154 -11.65 3.66 7.89
CA ILE A 154 -11.06 4.91 7.39
C ILE A 154 -11.97 6.10 7.70
N GLU A 155 -13.27 5.99 7.47
CA GLU A 155 -14.20 7.12 7.68
C GLU A 155 -14.24 7.60 9.13
N LYS A 156 -13.82 6.76 10.09
CA LYS A 156 -13.78 7.13 11.51
C LYS A 156 -12.52 7.91 11.89
N ILE A 157 -11.47 7.86 11.07
CA ILE A 157 -10.17 8.44 11.43
C ILE A 157 -9.70 9.55 10.48
N VAL A 158 -10.35 9.72 9.34
CA VAL A 158 -10.03 10.83 8.41
C VAL A 158 -10.69 12.13 8.84
#